data_7dbc613eea4e1865ad1508d3720a9575
#
_entry.id   7dbc613eea4e1865ad1508d3720a9575
#
_cell.length_a   1.000
_cell.length_b   1.000
_cell.length_c   1.000
_cell.angle_alpha   90.00
_cell.angle_beta   90.00
_cell.angle_gamma   90.00
#
_symmetry.space_group_name_H-M   'P 1'
#
loop_
_entity.id
_entity.type
_entity.pdbx_description
1 polymer ?
#
loop_
_entity_poly.entity_id
_entity_poly.type
_entity_poly.pdbx_seq_one_letter_code
_entity_poly.pdbx_strand_id
1 'polypeptide(L)'
;MDFTECYEDTCSAVALVARQGKSRRVQKLIQRGFAVDVRDNRGWNALHEAAAAGYAECVRLLLSAAVCCEDYVNTLTHNSETPLYFAAKNGHLRVVKWLIKGRADLNRTTNDLSCPLFAAVDGGYKDVVELLVGSGAEVNGTHSVSGWSCLHQAVYKGHTEIARHLVGVCSLEAVDDYGITPIFVAAQYGHHQCLEILAKAGANVNCQANDLASPLLIAAQEGHVCCLELLLAHGADPNLYCNEDCWQLPIHAAAQFSRLSILEKLIPVTNRECDRGEGKVSPVYLAVLSGQADSLRALLKQGYSPDAQSCRQFGYSCPLDMALWCNSWNLDSEYHQTREITLMLLAAGAHVSMGIYACTLQGHVPEHLPLILEHAGLPKGDRLRELVQRALAEMQSASFWLPLLLKAGMDPMLLLQDKMLEEAESRVLNFFLEFINWKTFSSAMLHILSHRRADGTWTPRKHFEFVPALTHLCRLAVRASVGSDALCKCSFVQQLPVPTLLQDYLQFSDISLAYTAG
;
A
#
# COMPACT_ATOMS: atom_id res chain seq x y z
N MET A 1 -8.31 32.85 12.48
CA MET A 1 -9.30 33.63 13.28
C MET A 1 -10.32 34.15 12.28
N ASP A 2 -11.55 33.72 12.42
CA ASP A 2 -12.65 34.22 11.59
C ASP A 2 -13.08 35.58 12.17
N PHE A 3 -12.75 36.66 11.48
CA PHE A 3 -13.08 38.04 11.90
C PHE A 3 -14.51 38.45 11.50
N THR A 4 -15.33 37.53 10.96
CA THR A 4 -16.68 37.85 10.51
C THR A 4 -17.65 38.16 11.67
N GLU A 5 -17.38 37.67 12.87
CA GLU A 5 -18.21 37.92 14.06
C GLU A 5 -17.97 39.31 14.70
N CYS A 6 -16.87 39.97 14.40
CA CYS A 6 -16.49 41.22 15.10
C CYS A 6 -17.06 42.53 14.49
N TYR A 7 -17.78 42.46 13.35
CA TYR A 7 -18.12 43.65 12.58
C TYR A 7 -19.55 43.67 12.03
N GLU A 8 -20.54 43.24 12.81
CA GLU A 8 -21.97 43.32 12.41
C GLU A 8 -22.43 44.78 12.07
N ASP A 9 -21.76 45.77 12.62
CA ASP A 9 -22.16 47.19 12.52
C ASP A 9 -21.45 48.01 11.38
N THR A 10 -20.54 47.37 10.59
CA THR A 10 -19.76 48.08 9.58
C THR A 10 -20.42 48.09 8.19
N CYS A 11 -21.50 47.37 7.98
CA CYS A 11 -22.24 47.41 6.72
C CYS A 11 -23.01 48.69 6.53
N SER A 12 -23.08 49.17 5.27
CA SER A 12 -23.97 50.30 4.94
C SER A 12 -25.45 49.96 5.24
N ALA A 13 -26.27 50.97 5.55
CA ALA A 13 -27.67 50.74 5.81
C ALA A 13 -28.42 50.00 4.67
N VAL A 14 -27.97 50.23 3.41
CA VAL A 14 -28.51 49.52 2.24
C VAL A 14 -28.05 48.07 2.23
N ALA A 15 -26.77 47.81 2.51
CA ALA A 15 -26.22 46.43 2.56
C ALA A 15 -26.87 45.60 3.65
N LEU A 16 -27.03 46.12 4.86
CA LEU A 16 -27.70 45.46 5.96
C LEU A 16 -29.15 45.03 5.62
N VAL A 17 -29.89 45.93 5.01
CA VAL A 17 -31.29 45.67 4.62
C VAL A 17 -31.38 44.73 3.42
N ALA A 18 -30.40 44.77 2.52
CA ALA A 18 -30.26 43.84 1.39
C ALA A 18 -29.97 42.41 1.89
N ARG A 19 -29.02 42.24 2.83
CA ARG A 19 -28.68 40.98 3.54
C ARG A 19 -29.89 40.36 4.24
N GLN A 20 -30.83 41.19 4.70
CA GLN A 20 -32.08 40.73 5.34
C GLN A 20 -33.22 40.44 4.35
N GLY A 21 -33.04 40.64 3.06
CA GLY A 21 -34.04 40.44 2.02
C GLY A 21 -35.23 41.41 2.05
N LYS A 22 -35.12 42.53 2.78
CA LYS A 22 -36.21 43.49 2.95
C LYS A 22 -36.34 44.44 1.75
N SER A 23 -36.76 43.93 0.60
CA SER A 23 -36.79 44.64 -0.69
C SER A 23 -37.51 45.98 -0.63
N ARG A 24 -38.67 46.09 0.08
CA ARG A 24 -39.41 47.36 0.26
C ARG A 24 -38.57 48.40 1.00
N ARG A 25 -37.72 48.00 1.97
CA ARG A 25 -36.83 48.89 2.69
C ARG A 25 -35.65 49.31 1.82
N VAL A 26 -35.06 48.38 1.06
CA VAL A 26 -34.01 48.66 0.06
C VAL A 26 -34.53 49.76 -0.90
N GLN A 27 -35.73 49.58 -1.46
CA GLN A 27 -36.35 50.55 -2.37
C GLN A 27 -36.51 51.94 -1.72
N LYS A 28 -36.98 52.01 -0.45
CA LYS A 28 -37.15 53.28 0.27
C LYS A 28 -35.77 53.98 0.53
N LEU A 29 -34.73 53.23 0.84
CA LEU A 29 -33.40 53.80 1.05
C LEU A 29 -32.83 54.33 -0.26
N ILE A 30 -32.98 53.62 -1.37
CA ILE A 30 -32.56 54.08 -2.71
C ILE A 30 -33.33 55.36 -3.09
N GLN A 31 -34.65 55.42 -2.89
CA GLN A 31 -35.46 56.62 -3.16
C GLN A 31 -35.06 57.85 -2.31
N ARG A 32 -34.47 57.59 -1.12
CA ARG A 32 -33.92 58.65 -0.24
C ARG A 32 -32.49 59.09 -0.60
N GLY A 33 -31.92 58.54 -1.65
CA GLY A 33 -30.60 58.89 -2.14
C GLY A 33 -29.45 58.19 -1.40
N PHE A 34 -29.68 57.10 -0.66
CA PHE A 34 -28.61 56.34 -0.05
C PHE A 34 -27.79 55.61 -1.13
N ALA A 35 -26.45 55.73 -1.05
CA ALA A 35 -25.54 55.10 -1.98
C ALA A 35 -25.57 53.57 -1.87
N VAL A 36 -25.64 52.89 -3.02
CA VAL A 36 -25.71 51.42 -3.12
C VAL A 36 -24.33 50.76 -3.23
N ASP A 37 -23.30 51.52 -3.55
CA ASP A 37 -21.94 51.10 -3.85
C ASP A 37 -20.97 51.17 -2.64
N VAL A 38 -21.47 51.59 -1.48
CA VAL A 38 -20.65 51.64 -0.25
C VAL A 38 -20.19 50.25 0.12
N ARG A 39 -18.86 50.12 0.29
CA ARG A 39 -18.20 48.87 0.63
C ARG A 39 -17.87 48.78 2.12
N ASP A 40 -17.93 47.60 2.66
CA ASP A 40 -17.45 47.27 4.01
C ASP A 40 -15.93 46.96 4.00
N ASN A 41 -15.40 46.55 5.16
CA ASN A 41 -13.98 46.17 5.35
C ASN A 41 -13.56 44.89 4.62
N ARG A 42 -14.49 44.10 4.05
CA ARG A 42 -14.23 42.95 3.20
C ARG A 42 -14.31 43.33 1.70
N GLY A 43 -14.65 44.57 1.41
CA GLY A 43 -14.93 45.07 0.07
C GLY A 43 -16.35 44.74 -0.41
N TRP A 44 -17.25 44.23 0.47
CA TRP A 44 -18.63 43.89 0.14
C TRP A 44 -19.52 45.11 0.05
N ASN A 45 -20.40 45.14 -0.91
CA ASN A 45 -21.46 46.12 -1.05
C ASN A 45 -22.85 45.45 -0.95
N ALA A 46 -23.91 46.27 -1.06
CA ALA A 46 -25.27 45.75 -0.98
C ALA A 46 -25.62 44.68 -2.01
N LEU A 47 -24.98 44.71 -3.19
CA LEU A 47 -25.17 43.69 -4.23
C LEU A 47 -24.57 42.36 -3.87
N HIS A 48 -23.38 42.35 -3.26
CA HIS A 48 -22.73 41.10 -2.75
C HIS A 48 -23.63 40.46 -1.68
N GLU A 49 -24.07 41.25 -0.69
CA GLU A 49 -24.95 40.76 0.39
C GLU A 49 -26.25 40.14 -0.13
N ALA A 50 -26.94 40.86 -1.06
CA ALA A 50 -28.17 40.37 -1.66
C ALA A 50 -27.96 39.12 -2.53
N ALA A 51 -26.82 39.07 -3.24
CA ALA A 51 -26.47 37.96 -4.12
C ALA A 51 -26.11 36.70 -3.32
N ALA A 52 -25.30 36.84 -2.28
CA ALA A 52 -24.92 35.75 -1.39
C ALA A 52 -26.11 35.16 -0.62
N ALA A 53 -27.05 36.01 -0.22
CA ALA A 53 -28.25 35.61 0.51
C ALA A 53 -29.44 35.15 -0.39
N GLY A 54 -29.32 35.28 -1.71
CA GLY A 54 -30.31 34.79 -2.67
C GLY A 54 -31.55 35.67 -2.88
N TYR A 55 -31.52 36.94 -2.48
CA TYR A 55 -32.66 37.84 -2.55
C TYR A 55 -32.79 38.52 -3.91
N ALA A 56 -33.33 37.81 -4.88
CA ALA A 56 -33.44 38.23 -6.28
C ALA A 56 -34.12 39.59 -6.47
N GLU A 57 -35.15 39.93 -5.67
CA GLU A 57 -35.85 41.23 -5.76
C GLU A 57 -34.97 42.38 -5.26
N CYS A 58 -34.14 42.16 -4.23
CA CYS A 58 -33.15 43.14 -3.78
C CYS A 58 -32.09 43.38 -4.88
N VAL A 59 -31.57 42.28 -5.48
CA VAL A 59 -30.63 42.35 -6.60
C VAL A 59 -31.21 43.16 -7.76
N ARG A 60 -32.46 42.87 -8.17
CA ARG A 60 -33.17 43.61 -9.24
C ARG A 60 -33.23 45.09 -8.96
N LEU A 61 -33.63 45.50 -7.73
CA LEU A 61 -33.73 46.89 -7.32
C LEU A 61 -32.36 47.58 -7.30
N LEU A 62 -31.35 46.92 -6.78
CA LEU A 62 -29.97 47.45 -6.72
C LEU A 62 -29.38 47.69 -8.12
N LEU A 63 -29.55 46.72 -9.03
CA LEU A 63 -29.11 46.87 -10.42
C LEU A 63 -29.86 47.98 -11.15
N SER A 64 -31.15 48.14 -10.87
CA SER A 64 -31.96 49.23 -11.47
C SER A 64 -31.57 50.63 -10.95
N ALA A 65 -31.01 50.72 -9.73
CA ALA A 65 -30.57 51.98 -9.13
C ALA A 65 -29.16 52.41 -9.61
N ALA A 66 -28.36 51.44 -10.04
CA ALA A 66 -26.96 51.66 -10.42
C ALA A 66 -26.75 51.82 -11.94
N VAL A 67 -27.79 52.23 -12.68
CA VAL A 67 -27.76 52.34 -14.16
C VAL A 67 -26.63 53.27 -14.68
N CYS A 68 -26.13 54.17 -13.86
CA CYS A 68 -25.02 55.07 -14.21
C CYS A 68 -23.62 54.52 -13.89
N CYS A 69 -23.51 53.35 -13.26
CA CYS A 69 -22.27 52.73 -12.85
C CYS A 69 -22.08 51.42 -13.62
N GLU A 70 -21.42 51.47 -14.79
CA GLU A 70 -21.25 50.31 -15.66
C GLU A 70 -20.57 49.11 -14.96
N ASP A 71 -19.69 49.40 -13.98
CA ASP A 71 -18.94 48.35 -13.25
C ASP A 71 -19.60 47.85 -11.96
N TYR A 72 -20.79 48.36 -11.59
CA TYR A 72 -21.41 47.98 -10.30
C TYR A 72 -21.72 46.50 -10.20
N VAL A 73 -22.17 45.88 -11.28
CA VAL A 73 -22.50 44.45 -11.33
C VAL A 73 -21.28 43.56 -11.16
N ASN A 74 -20.08 44.07 -11.55
CA ASN A 74 -18.79 43.36 -11.52
C ASN A 74 -17.87 43.83 -10.37
N THR A 75 -18.44 44.51 -9.37
CA THR A 75 -17.66 44.91 -8.20
C THR A 75 -16.99 43.72 -7.53
N LEU A 76 -15.75 43.94 -7.06
CA LEU A 76 -14.91 42.91 -6.48
C LEU A 76 -14.79 43.07 -4.97
N THR A 77 -14.82 41.99 -4.23
CA THR A 77 -14.36 41.94 -2.85
C THR A 77 -12.83 42.00 -2.80
N HIS A 78 -12.23 42.01 -1.59
CA HIS A 78 -10.77 41.90 -1.44
C HIS A 78 -10.20 40.59 -1.95
N ASN A 79 -11.02 39.53 -2.02
CA ASN A 79 -10.65 38.23 -2.59
C ASN A 79 -10.96 38.11 -4.09
N SER A 80 -11.23 39.27 -4.75
CA SER A 80 -11.65 39.33 -6.17
C SER A 80 -12.94 38.59 -6.49
N GLU A 81 -13.81 38.36 -5.50
CA GLU A 81 -15.10 37.69 -5.67
C GLU A 81 -16.17 38.67 -6.19
N THR A 82 -16.96 38.26 -7.16
CA THR A 82 -18.08 39.04 -7.72
C THR A 82 -19.42 38.66 -7.07
N PRO A 83 -20.45 39.51 -7.18
CA PRO A 83 -21.83 39.13 -6.79
C PRO A 83 -22.31 37.85 -7.51
N LEU A 84 -21.91 37.67 -8.80
CA LEU A 84 -22.23 36.48 -9.57
C LEU A 84 -21.57 35.22 -9.00
N TYR A 85 -20.31 35.34 -8.56
CA TYR A 85 -19.61 34.24 -7.91
C TYR A 85 -20.38 33.74 -6.67
N PHE A 86 -20.80 34.66 -5.78
CA PHE A 86 -21.56 34.28 -4.58
C PHE A 86 -22.92 33.68 -4.91
N ALA A 87 -23.63 34.26 -5.88
CA ALA A 87 -24.93 33.72 -6.31
C ALA A 87 -24.76 32.30 -6.89
N ALA A 88 -23.71 32.05 -7.66
CA ALA A 88 -23.39 30.76 -8.24
C ALA A 88 -22.98 29.74 -7.17
N LYS A 89 -22.07 30.13 -6.27
CA LYS A 89 -21.56 29.34 -5.15
C LYS A 89 -22.67 28.86 -4.21
N ASN A 90 -23.73 29.66 -4.04
CA ASN A 90 -24.84 29.35 -3.16
C ASN A 90 -26.08 28.84 -3.91
N GLY A 91 -26.02 28.63 -5.22
CA GLY A 91 -27.09 28.05 -6.02
C GLY A 91 -28.29 28.92 -6.27
N HIS A 92 -28.17 30.24 -6.20
CA HIS A 92 -29.30 31.18 -6.30
C HIS A 92 -29.67 31.47 -7.75
N LEU A 93 -30.29 30.52 -8.45
CA LEU A 93 -30.63 30.60 -9.87
C LEU A 93 -31.31 31.91 -10.29
N ARG A 94 -32.30 32.41 -9.49
CA ARG A 94 -33.01 33.65 -9.81
C ARG A 94 -32.10 34.87 -9.74
N VAL A 95 -31.17 34.89 -8.82
CA VAL A 95 -30.15 35.96 -8.69
C VAL A 95 -29.20 35.91 -9.85
N VAL A 96 -28.69 34.71 -10.19
CA VAL A 96 -27.81 34.51 -11.36
C VAL A 96 -28.47 35.06 -12.63
N LYS A 97 -29.76 34.77 -12.87
CA LYS A 97 -30.52 35.29 -14.02
C LYS A 97 -30.54 36.82 -14.06
N TRP A 98 -30.73 37.48 -12.91
CA TRP A 98 -30.73 38.94 -12.86
C TRP A 98 -29.32 39.54 -13.08
N LEU A 99 -28.28 38.92 -12.53
CA LEU A 99 -26.91 39.37 -12.71
C LEU A 99 -26.46 39.22 -14.17
N ILE A 100 -26.77 38.10 -14.84
CA ILE A 100 -26.51 37.89 -16.28
C ILE A 100 -27.26 38.96 -17.12
N LYS A 101 -28.52 39.23 -16.80
CA LYS A 101 -29.27 40.31 -17.45
C LYS A 101 -28.66 41.69 -17.23
N GLY A 102 -28.03 41.88 -16.07
CA GLY A 102 -27.25 43.07 -15.73
C GLY A 102 -25.87 43.14 -16.37
N ARG A 103 -25.52 42.18 -17.25
CA ARG A 103 -24.20 42.08 -17.93
C ARG A 103 -23.05 41.75 -16.96
N ALA A 104 -23.31 40.91 -15.97
CA ALA A 104 -22.21 40.38 -15.13
C ALA A 104 -21.21 39.60 -15.99
N ASP A 105 -19.91 39.77 -15.70
CA ASP A 105 -18.85 38.99 -16.29
C ASP A 105 -18.91 37.55 -15.78
N LEU A 106 -19.10 36.59 -16.70
CA LEU A 106 -19.29 35.18 -16.38
C LEU A 106 -17.99 34.47 -16.00
N ASN A 107 -16.84 35.05 -16.41
CA ASN A 107 -15.53 34.38 -16.36
C ASN A 107 -14.57 35.03 -15.34
N ARG A 108 -15.03 36.04 -14.60
CA ARG A 108 -14.19 36.70 -13.60
C ARG A 108 -13.80 35.72 -12.50
N THR A 109 -12.49 35.57 -12.32
CA THR A 109 -11.93 34.66 -11.31
C THR A 109 -11.65 35.38 -9.99
N THR A 110 -11.75 34.63 -8.90
CA THR A 110 -11.25 34.99 -7.57
C THR A 110 -9.74 34.92 -7.50
N ASN A 111 -9.15 35.33 -6.37
CA ASN A 111 -7.70 35.18 -6.13
C ASN A 111 -7.25 33.72 -6.19
N ASP A 112 -8.13 32.76 -5.90
CA ASP A 112 -7.88 31.32 -5.99
C ASP A 112 -8.21 30.76 -7.39
N LEU A 113 -8.32 31.61 -8.40
CA LEU A 113 -8.62 31.30 -9.79
C LEU A 113 -10.03 30.69 -10.01
N SER A 114 -10.89 30.61 -9.00
CA SER A 114 -12.23 30.06 -9.12
C SER A 114 -13.18 31.01 -9.85
N CYS A 115 -13.86 30.52 -10.88
CA CYS A 115 -14.90 31.28 -11.60
C CYS A 115 -16.31 30.94 -11.09
N PRO A 116 -17.36 31.74 -11.42
CA PRO A 116 -18.73 31.44 -11.04
C PRO A 116 -19.22 30.04 -11.46
N LEU A 117 -18.83 29.58 -12.66
CA LEU A 117 -19.18 28.24 -13.13
C LEU A 117 -18.55 27.15 -12.25
N PHE A 118 -17.25 27.27 -11.94
CA PHE A 118 -16.57 26.32 -11.06
C PHE A 118 -17.19 26.27 -9.67
N ALA A 119 -17.54 27.42 -9.10
CA ALA A 119 -18.22 27.51 -7.81
C ALA A 119 -19.62 26.85 -7.83
N ALA A 120 -20.38 27.00 -8.92
CA ALA A 120 -21.68 26.34 -9.09
C ALA A 120 -21.52 24.83 -9.21
N VAL A 121 -20.48 24.35 -9.89
CA VAL A 121 -20.14 22.91 -10.02
C VAL A 121 -19.73 22.35 -8.67
N ASP A 122 -18.88 23.04 -7.92
CA ASP A 122 -18.47 22.62 -6.56
C ASP A 122 -19.68 22.45 -5.62
N GLY A 123 -20.64 23.38 -5.70
CA GLY A 123 -21.88 23.32 -4.93
C GLY A 123 -22.93 22.31 -5.44
N GLY A 124 -22.73 21.72 -6.62
CA GLY A 124 -23.68 20.75 -7.20
C GLY A 124 -24.96 21.38 -7.79
N TYR A 125 -24.95 22.67 -8.13
CA TYR A 125 -26.12 23.42 -8.59
C TYR A 125 -26.36 23.30 -10.09
N LYS A 126 -26.86 22.15 -10.53
CA LYS A 126 -27.10 21.81 -11.94
C LYS A 126 -27.77 22.94 -12.73
N ASP A 127 -28.92 23.49 -12.24
CA ASP A 127 -29.65 24.53 -12.98
C ASP A 127 -28.85 25.80 -13.17
N VAL A 128 -27.99 26.15 -12.22
CA VAL A 128 -27.07 27.31 -12.33
C VAL A 128 -25.97 27.00 -13.34
N VAL A 129 -25.41 25.79 -13.31
CA VAL A 129 -24.40 25.33 -14.28
C VAL A 129 -24.95 25.39 -15.70
N GLU A 130 -26.15 24.83 -15.95
CA GLU A 130 -26.80 24.86 -17.25
C GLU A 130 -27.05 26.30 -17.74
N LEU A 131 -27.48 27.18 -16.83
CA LEU A 131 -27.68 28.56 -17.16
C LEU A 131 -26.39 29.30 -17.52
N LEU A 132 -25.33 29.11 -16.74
CA LEU A 132 -24.02 29.76 -16.98
C LEU A 132 -23.41 29.28 -18.30
N VAL A 133 -23.40 27.96 -18.54
CA VAL A 133 -22.91 27.37 -19.79
C VAL A 133 -23.73 27.87 -20.98
N GLY A 134 -25.05 27.86 -20.88
CA GLY A 134 -25.96 28.37 -21.93
C GLY A 134 -25.84 29.88 -22.17
N SER A 135 -25.29 30.63 -21.21
CA SER A 135 -25.03 32.08 -21.35
C SER A 135 -23.63 32.38 -21.87
N GLY A 136 -22.79 31.37 -22.16
CA GLY A 136 -21.47 31.54 -22.74
C GLY A 136 -20.32 31.63 -21.72
N ALA A 137 -20.50 31.09 -20.52
CA ALA A 137 -19.40 30.93 -19.58
C ALA A 137 -18.32 30.02 -20.16
N GLU A 138 -17.05 30.36 -19.91
CA GLU A 138 -15.91 29.55 -20.34
C GLU A 138 -15.87 28.23 -19.55
N VAL A 139 -15.88 27.09 -20.26
CA VAL A 139 -15.97 25.76 -19.64
C VAL A 139 -14.63 25.02 -19.56
N ASN A 140 -13.67 25.40 -20.41
CA ASN A 140 -12.38 24.73 -20.58
C ASN A 140 -11.21 25.42 -19.86
N GLY A 141 -11.46 26.49 -19.12
CA GLY A 141 -10.44 27.17 -18.33
C GLY A 141 -9.96 26.35 -17.14
N THR A 142 -8.76 26.64 -16.66
CA THR A 142 -8.29 26.13 -15.36
C THR A 142 -8.84 27.06 -14.27
N HIS A 143 -9.50 26.47 -13.28
CA HIS A 143 -10.28 27.20 -12.29
C HIS A 143 -9.90 26.88 -10.85
N SER A 144 -8.70 26.36 -10.65
CA SER A 144 -8.13 26.10 -9.32
C SER A 144 -6.61 26.30 -9.36
N VAL A 145 -6.01 26.42 -8.18
CA VAL A 145 -4.54 26.54 -8.03
C VAL A 145 -3.80 25.32 -8.58
N SER A 146 -4.45 24.15 -8.60
CA SER A 146 -3.92 22.90 -9.15
C SER A 146 -4.26 22.67 -10.64
N GLY A 147 -4.82 23.65 -11.34
CA GLY A 147 -5.14 23.53 -12.76
C GLY A 147 -6.42 22.76 -13.10
N TRP A 148 -7.32 22.52 -12.13
CA TRP A 148 -8.55 21.75 -12.38
C TRP A 148 -9.55 22.53 -13.24
N SER A 149 -10.16 21.83 -14.18
CA SER A 149 -11.32 22.30 -14.95
C SER A 149 -12.63 22.03 -14.20
N CYS A 150 -13.71 22.64 -14.69
CA CYS A 150 -15.07 22.37 -14.17
C CYS A 150 -15.44 20.88 -14.23
N LEU A 151 -14.96 20.14 -15.23
CA LEU A 151 -15.24 18.71 -15.37
C LEU A 151 -14.49 17.88 -14.31
N HIS A 152 -13.25 18.22 -13.97
CA HIS A 152 -12.52 17.60 -12.84
C HIS A 152 -13.32 17.76 -11.55
N GLN A 153 -13.79 18.97 -11.25
CA GLN A 153 -14.52 19.26 -10.03
C GLN A 153 -15.86 18.53 -9.96
N ALA A 154 -16.61 18.49 -11.08
CA ALA A 154 -17.88 17.75 -11.15
C ALA A 154 -17.70 16.27 -10.86
N VAL A 155 -16.64 15.68 -11.42
CA VAL A 155 -16.30 14.27 -11.25
C VAL A 155 -15.80 13.99 -9.84
N TYR A 156 -14.92 14.83 -9.31
CA TYR A 156 -14.42 14.72 -7.92
C TYR A 156 -15.55 14.69 -6.89
N LYS A 157 -16.54 15.57 -7.06
CA LYS A 157 -17.72 15.62 -6.18
C LYS A 157 -18.75 14.53 -6.47
N GLY A 158 -18.60 13.77 -7.56
CA GLY A 158 -19.56 12.76 -7.98
C GLY A 158 -20.88 13.34 -8.49
N HIS A 159 -20.89 14.58 -8.98
CA HIS A 159 -22.08 15.24 -9.51
C HIS A 159 -22.42 14.72 -10.92
N THR A 160 -23.00 13.53 -10.98
CA THR A 160 -23.25 12.78 -12.22
C THR A 160 -24.04 13.57 -13.26
N GLU A 161 -25.08 14.29 -12.87
CA GLU A 161 -25.91 15.07 -13.80
C GLU A 161 -25.17 16.29 -14.36
N ILE A 162 -24.33 16.93 -13.54
CA ILE A 162 -23.48 18.04 -14.00
C ILE A 162 -22.39 17.49 -14.94
N ALA A 163 -21.73 16.38 -14.57
CA ALA A 163 -20.75 15.73 -15.43
C ALA A 163 -21.35 15.37 -16.79
N ARG A 164 -22.58 14.81 -16.81
CA ARG A 164 -23.31 14.49 -18.05
C ARG A 164 -23.54 15.72 -18.95
N HIS A 165 -23.85 16.86 -18.35
CA HIS A 165 -24.03 18.10 -19.11
C HIS A 165 -22.69 18.65 -19.64
N LEU A 166 -21.65 18.64 -18.79
CA LEU A 166 -20.34 19.18 -19.12
C LEU A 166 -19.58 18.34 -20.18
N VAL A 167 -19.76 17.03 -20.21
CA VAL A 167 -19.12 16.13 -21.18
C VAL A 167 -19.39 16.54 -22.64
N GLY A 168 -20.56 17.13 -22.92
CA GLY A 168 -20.90 17.60 -24.28
C GLY A 168 -20.23 18.91 -24.69
N VAL A 169 -19.62 19.65 -23.76
CA VAL A 169 -19.09 21.01 -23.99
C VAL A 169 -17.67 21.21 -23.52
N CYS A 170 -17.15 20.34 -22.63
CA CYS A 170 -15.79 20.40 -22.09
C CYS A 170 -14.83 19.48 -22.84
N SER A 171 -13.53 19.79 -22.75
CA SER A 171 -12.47 18.85 -23.12
C SER A 171 -12.44 17.68 -22.13
N LEU A 172 -12.56 16.45 -22.64
CA LEU A 172 -12.47 15.23 -21.84
C LEU A 172 -11.02 14.93 -21.40
N GLU A 173 -10.06 15.43 -22.17
CA GLU A 173 -8.63 15.22 -22.01
C GLU A 173 -7.93 16.46 -21.37
N ALA A 174 -8.69 17.32 -20.72
CA ALA A 174 -8.10 18.38 -19.91
C ALA A 174 -7.24 17.75 -18.81
N VAL A 175 -6.05 18.26 -18.59
CA VAL A 175 -5.12 17.79 -17.55
C VAL A 175 -4.87 18.88 -16.54
N ASP A 176 -4.67 18.48 -15.31
CA ASP A 176 -4.17 19.34 -14.24
C ASP A 176 -2.63 19.45 -14.27
N ASP A 177 -2.04 20.09 -13.28
CA ASP A 177 -0.58 20.27 -13.16
C ASP A 177 0.18 18.94 -12.98
N TYR A 178 -0.51 17.87 -12.59
CA TYR A 178 0.04 16.52 -12.42
C TYR A 178 -0.25 15.60 -13.62
N GLY A 179 -0.85 16.11 -14.69
CA GLY A 179 -1.26 15.33 -15.85
C GLY A 179 -2.51 14.48 -15.61
N ILE A 180 -3.25 14.77 -14.54
CA ILE A 180 -4.46 14.02 -14.16
C ILE A 180 -5.64 14.47 -15.02
N THR A 181 -6.37 13.53 -15.58
CA THR A 181 -7.58 13.75 -16.38
C THR A 181 -8.86 13.54 -15.55
N PRO A 182 -10.04 14.04 -16.00
CA PRO A 182 -11.30 13.77 -15.30
C PRO A 182 -11.62 12.28 -15.11
N ILE A 183 -11.30 11.42 -16.10
CA ILE A 183 -11.55 9.97 -15.97
C ILE A 183 -10.63 9.33 -14.94
N PHE A 184 -9.41 9.82 -14.79
CA PHE A 184 -8.50 9.40 -13.72
C PHE A 184 -9.08 9.76 -12.35
N VAL A 185 -9.59 11.00 -12.18
CA VAL A 185 -10.26 11.43 -10.94
C VAL A 185 -11.46 10.54 -10.62
N ALA A 186 -12.28 10.19 -11.63
CA ALA A 186 -13.42 9.28 -11.43
C ALA A 186 -12.98 7.90 -10.91
N ALA A 187 -11.87 7.38 -11.43
CA ALA A 187 -11.30 6.10 -11.01
C ALA A 187 -10.73 6.17 -9.59
N GLN A 188 -10.04 7.27 -9.25
CA GLN A 188 -9.41 7.48 -7.94
C GLN A 188 -10.43 7.58 -6.80
N TYR A 189 -11.56 8.28 -7.04
CA TYR A 189 -12.58 8.50 -6.01
C TYR A 189 -13.76 7.52 -6.10
N GLY A 190 -13.72 6.56 -7.01
CA GLY A 190 -14.72 5.50 -7.11
C GLY A 190 -16.08 5.96 -7.70
N HIS A 191 -16.12 7.08 -8.40
CA HIS A 191 -17.33 7.62 -8.98
C HIS A 191 -17.69 6.92 -10.30
N HIS A 192 -18.09 5.64 -10.22
CA HIS A 192 -18.33 4.76 -11.36
C HIS A 192 -19.35 5.33 -12.36
N GLN A 193 -20.39 6.06 -11.92
CA GLN A 193 -21.36 6.67 -12.81
C GLN A 193 -20.75 7.81 -13.64
N CYS A 194 -19.89 8.63 -13.04
CA CYS A 194 -19.15 9.66 -13.76
C CYS A 194 -18.15 9.04 -14.74
N LEU A 195 -17.44 7.99 -14.31
CA LEU A 195 -16.52 7.24 -15.15
C LEU A 195 -17.22 6.64 -16.37
N GLU A 196 -18.39 6.02 -16.18
CA GLU A 196 -19.18 5.47 -17.27
C GLU A 196 -19.61 6.53 -18.29
N ILE A 197 -20.00 7.72 -17.82
CA ILE A 197 -20.38 8.85 -18.69
C ILE A 197 -19.17 9.30 -19.51
N LEU A 198 -18.00 9.46 -18.87
CA LEU A 198 -16.76 9.89 -19.51
C LEU A 198 -16.29 8.85 -20.56
N ALA A 199 -16.27 7.58 -20.19
CA ALA A 199 -15.85 6.51 -21.07
C ALA A 199 -16.77 6.37 -22.29
N LYS A 200 -18.11 6.46 -22.12
CA LYS A 200 -19.10 6.48 -23.22
C LYS A 200 -18.96 7.69 -24.12
N ALA A 201 -18.48 8.81 -23.59
CA ALA A 201 -18.22 10.01 -24.39
C ALA A 201 -16.89 9.94 -25.17
N GLY A 202 -16.10 8.90 -24.97
CA GLY A 202 -14.84 8.67 -25.66
C GLY A 202 -13.59 9.19 -24.95
N ALA A 203 -13.68 9.45 -23.64
CA ALA A 203 -12.48 9.77 -22.86
C ALA A 203 -11.44 8.63 -22.93
N ASN A 204 -10.17 8.98 -23.01
CA ASN A 204 -9.08 8.01 -23.08
C ASN A 204 -8.93 7.26 -21.76
N VAL A 205 -9.35 5.99 -21.71
CA VAL A 205 -9.25 5.11 -20.54
C VAL A 205 -7.81 4.68 -20.23
N ASN A 206 -6.87 4.90 -21.16
CA ASN A 206 -5.45 4.59 -21.05
C ASN A 206 -4.58 5.85 -20.90
N CYS A 207 -5.18 6.96 -20.48
CA CYS A 207 -4.41 8.14 -20.15
C CYS A 207 -3.44 7.85 -18.98
N GLN A 208 -2.31 8.56 -18.97
CA GLN A 208 -1.32 8.43 -17.91
C GLN A 208 -1.03 9.81 -17.31
N ALA A 209 -0.98 9.89 -16.00
CA ALA A 209 -0.51 11.06 -15.26
C ALA A 209 1.01 11.26 -15.45
N ASN A 210 1.58 12.32 -14.90
CA ASN A 210 3.03 12.62 -15.04
C ASN A 210 3.93 11.53 -14.44
N ASP A 211 3.44 10.77 -13.47
CA ASP A 211 4.09 9.61 -12.87
C ASP A 211 3.77 8.28 -13.60
N LEU A 212 3.18 8.37 -14.79
CA LEU A 212 2.70 7.26 -15.61
C LEU A 212 1.57 6.44 -14.99
N ALA A 213 1.00 6.82 -13.86
CA ALA A 213 -0.16 6.13 -13.30
C ALA A 213 -1.35 6.19 -14.26
N SER A 214 -2.06 5.07 -14.43
CA SER A 214 -3.26 4.96 -15.26
C SER A 214 -4.53 4.92 -14.42
N PRO A 215 -5.71 5.26 -14.97
CA PRO A 215 -6.99 5.11 -14.26
C PRO A 215 -7.23 3.68 -13.76
N LEU A 216 -6.77 2.67 -14.49
CA LEU A 216 -6.91 1.27 -14.10
C LEU A 216 -6.01 0.92 -12.90
N LEU A 217 -4.78 1.46 -12.86
CA LEU A 217 -3.88 1.28 -11.72
C LEU A 217 -4.48 1.88 -10.46
N ILE A 218 -4.93 3.14 -10.53
CA ILE A 218 -5.44 3.84 -9.35
C ILE A 218 -6.75 3.22 -8.84
N ALA A 219 -7.64 2.77 -9.74
CA ALA A 219 -8.83 2.02 -9.35
C ALA A 219 -8.49 0.71 -8.64
N ALA A 220 -7.41 0.04 -9.09
CA ALA A 220 -6.92 -1.19 -8.45
C ALA A 220 -6.31 -0.91 -7.07
N GLN A 221 -5.54 0.17 -6.91
CA GLN A 221 -4.95 0.60 -5.65
C GLN A 221 -6.01 0.97 -4.61
N GLU A 222 -6.96 1.81 -4.99
CA GLU A 222 -8.00 2.31 -4.09
C GLU A 222 -9.08 1.25 -3.78
N GLY A 223 -9.21 0.24 -4.62
CA GLY A 223 -10.16 -0.86 -4.40
C GLY A 223 -11.52 -0.66 -5.05
N HIS A 224 -11.62 0.19 -6.07
CA HIS A 224 -12.88 0.53 -6.73
C HIS A 224 -13.26 -0.48 -7.81
N VAL A 225 -13.85 -1.61 -7.41
CA VAL A 225 -14.19 -2.75 -8.29
C VAL A 225 -15.06 -2.33 -9.47
N CYS A 226 -16.13 -1.55 -9.24
CA CYS A 226 -17.02 -1.11 -10.32
C CYS A 226 -16.31 -0.23 -11.36
N CYS A 227 -15.41 0.66 -10.90
CA CYS A 227 -14.62 1.50 -11.80
C CYS A 227 -13.65 0.64 -12.63
N LEU A 228 -12.99 -0.34 -12.01
CA LEU A 228 -12.10 -1.27 -12.68
C LEU A 228 -12.84 -2.06 -13.78
N GLU A 229 -14.00 -2.63 -13.46
CA GLU A 229 -14.82 -3.38 -14.45
C GLU A 229 -15.22 -2.51 -15.63
N LEU A 230 -15.65 -1.28 -15.38
CA LEU A 230 -16.01 -0.34 -16.43
C LEU A 230 -14.81 0.03 -17.29
N LEU A 231 -13.65 0.30 -16.69
CA LEU A 231 -12.42 0.60 -17.43
C LEU A 231 -12.02 -0.57 -18.35
N LEU A 232 -12.01 -1.80 -17.82
CA LEU A 232 -11.72 -3.00 -18.63
C LEU A 232 -12.74 -3.20 -19.76
N ALA A 233 -14.04 -2.98 -19.48
CA ALA A 233 -15.10 -3.09 -20.48
C ALA A 233 -14.97 -2.05 -21.61
N HIS A 234 -14.36 -0.90 -21.34
CA HIS A 234 -14.08 0.16 -22.30
C HIS A 234 -12.66 0.08 -22.91
N GLY A 235 -11.93 -1.02 -22.70
CA GLY A 235 -10.65 -1.28 -23.36
C GLY A 235 -9.43 -0.70 -22.64
N ALA A 236 -9.52 -0.50 -21.32
CA ALA A 236 -8.32 -0.19 -20.55
C ALA A 236 -7.32 -1.36 -20.60
N ASP A 237 -6.05 -1.05 -20.86
CA ASP A 237 -5.00 -2.05 -20.97
C ASP A 237 -4.47 -2.43 -19.57
N PRO A 238 -4.70 -3.68 -19.12
CA PRO A 238 -4.19 -4.15 -17.82
C PRO A 238 -2.66 -4.35 -17.82
N ASN A 239 -2.01 -4.26 -18.98
CA ASN A 239 -0.58 -4.43 -19.15
C ASN A 239 0.15 -3.11 -19.40
N LEU A 240 -0.54 -1.98 -19.27
CA LEU A 240 0.08 -0.66 -19.35
C LEU A 240 0.96 -0.43 -18.13
N TYR A 241 2.25 -0.21 -18.37
CA TYR A 241 3.21 0.07 -17.30
C TYR A 241 3.01 1.46 -16.70
N CYS A 242 2.94 1.51 -15.40
CA CYS A 242 2.69 2.70 -14.62
C CYS A 242 3.88 2.95 -13.69
N ASN A 243 4.92 3.48 -14.16
CA ASN A 243 6.15 3.88 -13.49
C ASN A 243 7.39 3.36 -14.23
N GLU A 244 8.30 4.25 -14.59
CA GLU A 244 9.54 3.89 -15.28
C GLU A 244 10.50 3.10 -14.37
N ASP A 245 10.52 3.43 -13.08
CA ASP A 245 11.46 2.85 -12.12
C ASP A 245 10.99 1.50 -11.56
N CYS A 246 9.68 1.27 -11.46
CA CYS A 246 9.10 0.16 -10.71
C CYS A 246 8.31 -0.84 -11.53
N TRP A 247 8.14 -0.67 -12.85
CA TRP A 247 7.41 -1.59 -13.74
C TRP A 247 6.08 -2.11 -13.13
N GLN A 248 5.32 -1.20 -12.50
CA GLN A 248 4.07 -1.58 -11.85
C GLN A 248 2.93 -1.69 -12.87
N LEU A 249 2.18 -2.77 -12.76
CA LEU A 249 0.90 -3.00 -13.43
C LEU A 249 -0.24 -2.88 -12.41
N PRO A 250 -1.49 -2.71 -12.84
CA PRO A 250 -2.65 -2.72 -11.93
C PRO A 250 -2.72 -3.93 -10.99
N ILE A 251 -2.28 -5.11 -11.45
CA ILE A 251 -2.23 -6.34 -10.64
C ILE A 251 -1.27 -6.23 -9.46
N HIS A 252 -0.17 -5.48 -9.61
CA HIS A 252 0.79 -5.26 -8.52
C HIS A 252 0.18 -4.41 -7.40
N ALA A 253 -0.52 -3.33 -7.77
CA ALA A 253 -1.25 -2.52 -6.80
C ALA A 253 -2.33 -3.34 -6.07
N ALA A 254 -3.12 -4.13 -6.82
CA ALA A 254 -4.12 -5.01 -6.22
C ALA A 254 -3.52 -6.01 -5.22
N ALA A 255 -2.36 -6.59 -5.55
CA ALA A 255 -1.64 -7.52 -4.68
C ALA A 255 -1.09 -6.83 -3.42
N GLN A 256 -0.50 -5.64 -3.57
CA GLN A 256 0.09 -4.85 -2.51
C GLN A 256 -0.94 -4.37 -1.48
N PHE A 257 -2.10 -3.90 -1.94
CA PHE A 257 -3.14 -3.33 -1.10
C PHE A 257 -4.25 -4.34 -0.72
N SER A 258 -4.03 -5.64 -0.94
CA SER A 258 -4.97 -6.73 -0.60
C SER A 258 -6.37 -6.56 -1.20
N ARG A 259 -6.44 -6.08 -2.44
CA ARG A 259 -7.72 -5.88 -3.15
C ARG A 259 -8.14 -7.18 -3.85
N LEU A 260 -8.55 -8.20 -3.08
CA LEU A 260 -8.80 -9.55 -3.57
C LEU A 260 -9.78 -9.61 -4.74
N SER A 261 -10.93 -8.94 -4.63
CA SER A 261 -11.94 -8.93 -5.70
C SER A 261 -11.41 -8.34 -7.02
N ILE A 262 -10.50 -7.36 -6.93
CA ILE A 262 -9.83 -6.76 -8.07
C ILE A 262 -8.74 -7.69 -8.60
N LEU A 263 -7.96 -8.29 -7.71
CA LEU A 263 -6.91 -9.24 -8.07
C LEU A 263 -7.47 -10.41 -8.87
N GLU A 264 -8.60 -10.98 -8.44
CA GLU A 264 -9.29 -12.06 -9.15
C GLU A 264 -9.74 -11.66 -10.57
N LYS A 265 -10.08 -10.39 -10.79
CA LYS A 265 -10.48 -9.87 -12.11
C LYS A 265 -9.28 -9.56 -13.00
N LEU A 266 -8.16 -9.12 -12.42
CA LEU A 266 -6.95 -8.78 -13.16
C LEU A 266 -6.12 -10.00 -13.55
N ILE A 267 -6.10 -11.06 -12.74
CA ILE A 267 -5.34 -12.30 -13.02
C ILE A 267 -5.61 -12.87 -14.43
N PRO A 268 -6.86 -13.01 -14.91
CA PRO A 268 -7.12 -13.60 -16.21
C PRO A 268 -6.77 -12.69 -17.39
N VAL A 269 -6.70 -11.39 -17.19
CA VAL A 269 -6.49 -10.39 -18.25
C VAL A 269 -5.07 -9.83 -18.29
N THR A 270 -4.30 -10.01 -17.21
CA THR A 270 -2.90 -9.55 -17.15
C THR A 270 -1.96 -10.57 -17.78
N ASN A 271 -1.01 -10.09 -18.60
CA ASN A 271 0.00 -10.94 -19.20
C ASN A 271 0.95 -11.52 -18.13
N ARG A 272 1.20 -12.83 -18.20
CA ARG A 272 2.10 -13.56 -17.30
C ARG A 272 3.59 -13.21 -17.46
N GLU A 273 3.95 -12.41 -18.43
CA GLU A 273 5.33 -11.93 -18.58
C GLU A 273 5.83 -11.15 -17.37
N CYS A 274 4.93 -10.47 -16.64
CA CYS A 274 5.31 -9.79 -15.39
C CYS A 274 5.86 -10.74 -14.31
N ASP A 275 5.45 -12.03 -14.36
CA ASP A 275 5.90 -13.05 -13.40
C ASP A 275 7.24 -13.72 -13.81
N ARG A 276 7.59 -13.68 -15.08
CA ARG A 276 8.73 -14.45 -15.64
C ARG A 276 9.66 -13.67 -16.54
N GLY A 277 9.34 -12.42 -16.89
CA GLY A 277 10.12 -11.58 -17.81
C GLY A 277 11.37 -11.01 -17.14
N GLU A 278 12.51 -11.07 -17.81
CA GLU A 278 13.76 -10.49 -17.32
C GLU A 278 13.62 -8.98 -17.07
N GLY A 279 14.04 -8.50 -15.91
CA GLY A 279 13.93 -7.09 -15.50
C GLY A 279 12.53 -6.67 -15.03
N LYS A 280 11.54 -7.57 -14.99
CA LYS A 280 10.18 -7.31 -14.49
C LYS A 280 10.04 -7.76 -13.05
N VAL A 281 9.04 -7.26 -12.35
CA VAL A 281 8.72 -7.63 -10.96
C VAL A 281 7.47 -8.48 -10.95
N SER A 282 7.49 -9.63 -10.27
CA SER A 282 6.28 -10.42 -10.07
C SER A 282 5.36 -9.79 -9.01
N PRO A 283 4.03 -9.81 -9.18
CA PRO A 283 3.09 -9.36 -8.16
C PRO A 283 3.22 -10.16 -6.84
N VAL A 284 3.81 -11.35 -6.88
CA VAL A 284 4.14 -12.16 -5.69
C VAL A 284 5.09 -11.40 -4.75
N TYR A 285 6.09 -10.68 -5.29
CA TYR A 285 6.98 -9.86 -4.46
C TYR A 285 6.24 -8.79 -3.67
N LEU A 286 5.28 -8.09 -4.31
CA LEU A 286 4.54 -7.03 -3.62
C LEU A 286 3.57 -7.57 -2.58
N ALA A 287 2.95 -8.73 -2.84
CA ALA A 287 2.15 -9.42 -1.84
C ALA A 287 2.98 -9.82 -0.62
N VAL A 288 4.21 -10.32 -0.83
CA VAL A 288 5.14 -10.68 0.24
C VAL A 288 5.65 -9.44 0.98
N LEU A 289 6.09 -8.41 0.25
CA LEU A 289 6.61 -7.15 0.82
C LEU A 289 5.59 -6.49 1.76
N SER A 290 4.33 -6.50 1.37
CA SER A 290 3.25 -5.87 2.12
C SER A 290 2.56 -6.81 3.12
N GLY A 291 3.07 -8.02 3.32
CA GLY A 291 2.50 -8.98 4.27
C GLY A 291 1.13 -9.54 3.89
N GLN A 292 0.72 -9.45 2.62
CA GLN A 292 -0.66 -9.76 2.20
C GLN A 292 -0.83 -11.26 1.87
N ALA A 293 -1.06 -12.07 2.91
CA ALA A 293 -1.19 -13.53 2.82
C ALA A 293 -2.33 -13.96 1.86
N ASP A 294 -3.48 -13.28 1.89
CA ASP A 294 -4.61 -13.62 1.02
C ASP A 294 -4.34 -13.32 -0.45
N SER A 295 -3.67 -12.19 -0.75
CA SER A 295 -3.22 -11.87 -2.11
C SER A 295 -2.22 -12.91 -2.61
N LEU A 296 -1.25 -13.29 -1.78
CA LEU A 296 -0.27 -14.33 -2.10
C LEU A 296 -0.97 -15.67 -2.40
N ARG A 297 -1.92 -16.06 -1.54
CA ARG A 297 -2.70 -17.30 -1.73
C ARG A 297 -3.45 -17.30 -3.06
N ALA A 298 -4.08 -16.18 -3.42
CA ALA A 298 -4.81 -16.04 -4.68
C ALA A 298 -3.86 -16.16 -5.88
N LEU A 299 -2.71 -15.48 -5.85
CA LEU A 299 -1.70 -15.53 -6.93
C LEU A 299 -1.13 -16.95 -7.11
N LEU A 300 -0.69 -17.60 -6.02
CA LEU A 300 -0.12 -18.96 -6.06
C LEU A 300 -1.15 -19.98 -6.56
N LYS A 301 -2.41 -19.90 -6.10
CA LYS A 301 -3.51 -20.75 -6.56
C LYS A 301 -3.74 -20.64 -8.08
N GLN A 302 -3.53 -19.46 -8.63
CA GLN A 302 -3.66 -19.20 -10.06
C GLN A 302 -2.38 -19.50 -10.86
N GLY A 303 -1.36 -20.07 -10.21
CA GLY A 303 -0.13 -20.54 -10.84
C GLY A 303 0.93 -19.45 -11.09
N TYR A 304 0.92 -18.36 -10.35
CA TYR A 304 2.07 -17.47 -10.26
C TYR A 304 3.22 -18.19 -9.55
N SER A 305 4.44 -17.91 -9.99
CA SER A 305 5.62 -18.64 -9.51
C SER A 305 5.98 -18.25 -8.08
N PRO A 306 6.15 -19.23 -7.15
CA PRO A 306 6.73 -18.96 -5.85
C PRO A 306 8.24 -18.62 -5.94
N ASP A 307 8.88 -18.96 -7.07
CA ASP A 307 10.27 -18.68 -7.42
C ASP A 307 10.34 -17.62 -8.52
N ALA A 308 9.60 -16.53 -8.35
CA ALA A 308 9.68 -15.40 -9.29
C ALA A 308 11.16 -14.95 -9.45
N GLN A 309 11.47 -14.43 -10.64
CA GLN A 309 12.83 -14.00 -10.97
C GLN A 309 13.40 -13.01 -9.94
N SER A 310 14.74 -12.94 -9.83
CA SER A 310 15.41 -11.99 -8.97
C SER A 310 14.98 -10.56 -9.27
N CYS A 311 14.55 -9.84 -8.26
CA CYS A 311 14.15 -8.45 -8.37
C CYS A 311 15.32 -7.53 -8.00
N ARG A 312 15.95 -6.92 -9.00
CA ARG A 312 17.08 -5.99 -8.78
C ARG A 312 16.66 -4.77 -7.94
N GLN A 313 15.42 -4.33 -8.08
CA GLN A 313 14.88 -3.18 -7.38
C GLN A 313 14.81 -3.40 -5.86
N PHE A 314 14.40 -4.57 -5.42
CA PHE A 314 14.31 -4.91 -4.01
C PHE A 314 15.58 -5.61 -3.48
N GLY A 315 16.52 -5.97 -4.35
CA GLY A 315 17.78 -6.61 -3.98
C GLY A 315 17.66 -8.07 -3.50
N TYR A 316 16.48 -8.70 -3.73
CA TYR A 316 16.22 -10.08 -3.29
C TYR A 316 16.31 -11.07 -4.45
N SER A 317 16.79 -12.28 -4.16
CA SER A 317 16.97 -13.33 -5.15
C SER A 317 15.68 -14.07 -5.49
N CYS A 318 14.74 -14.15 -4.54
CA CYS A 318 13.42 -14.76 -4.71
C CYS A 318 12.43 -14.24 -3.64
N PRO A 319 11.11 -14.49 -3.81
CA PRO A 319 10.10 -14.06 -2.84
C PRO A 319 10.31 -14.64 -1.43
N LEU A 320 10.81 -15.88 -1.33
CA LEU A 320 11.11 -16.51 -0.05
C LEU A 320 12.27 -15.81 0.69
N ASP A 321 13.29 -15.40 -0.04
CA ASP A 321 14.41 -14.61 0.49
C ASP A 321 13.90 -13.28 1.05
N MET A 322 13.05 -12.59 0.28
CA MET A 322 12.40 -11.36 0.72
C MET A 322 11.56 -11.55 1.99
N ALA A 323 10.74 -12.61 2.06
CA ALA A 323 9.91 -12.90 3.22
C ALA A 323 10.73 -13.05 4.51
N LEU A 324 11.93 -13.60 4.43
CA LEU A 324 12.82 -13.79 5.56
C LEU A 324 13.55 -12.51 5.98
N TRP A 325 13.91 -11.64 5.01
CA TRP A 325 14.65 -10.41 5.27
C TRP A 325 13.77 -9.24 5.70
N CYS A 326 12.56 -9.09 5.14
CA CYS A 326 11.66 -7.98 5.49
C CYS A 326 11.31 -7.94 6.98
N ASN A 327 11.38 -9.08 7.67
CA ASN A 327 11.05 -9.16 9.10
C ASN A 327 12.19 -8.85 10.05
N SER A 328 13.41 -8.76 9.58
CA SER A 328 14.54 -8.36 10.43
C SER A 328 14.45 -6.88 10.88
N TRP A 329 13.53 -6.09 10.29
CA TRP A 329 13.42 -4.64 10.53
C TRP A 329 12.19 -4.22 11.34
N ASN A 330 11.14 -5.07 11.49
CA ASN A 330 9.90 -4.75 12.22
C ASN A 330 9.65 -5.71 13.39
N LEU A 331 9.91 -5.25 14.61
CA LEU A 331 10.03 -6.10 15.81
C LEU A 331 8.71 -6.50 16.50
N ASP A 332 7.52 -5.91 16.23
CA ASP A 332 6.43 -6.01 17.23
C ASP A 332 5.03 -6.48 16.81
N SER A 333 4.66 -6.67 15.55
CA SER A 333 3.26 -7.08 15.24
C SER A 333 3.03 -8.00 14.05
N GLU A 334 4.01 -8.27 13.21
CA GLU A 334 3.82 -8.98 11.93
C GLU A 334 4.37 -10.43 11.92
N TYR A 335 4.85 -10.93 13.05
CA TYR A 335 5.47 -12.26 13.16
C TYR A 335 4.59 -13.41 12.65
N HIS A 336 3.27 -13.33 12.92
CA HIS A 336 2.34 -14.38 12.51
C HIS A 336 2.12 -14.41 10.99
N GLN A 337 2.05 -13.24 10.36
CA GLN A 337 1.85 -13.15 8.90
C GLN A 337 3.05 -13.66 8.11
N THR A 338 4.25 -13.41 8.59
CA THR A 338 5.47 -13.88 7.94
C THR A 338 5.60 -15.39 7.95
N ARG A 339 5.31 -16.00 9.10
CA ARG A 339 5.29 -17.45 9.20
C ARG A 339 4.31 -18.06 8.22
N GLU A 340 3.11 -17.49 8.09
CA GLU A 340 2.08 -17.94 7.14
C GLU A 340 2.56 -17.79 5.70
N ILE A 341 3.13 -16.61 5.33
CA ILE A 341 3.68 -16.34 4.00
C ILE A 341 4.80 -17.33 3.67
N THR A 342 5.73 -17.56 4.59
CA THR A 342 6.83 -18.52 4.41
C THR A 342 6.28 -19.93 4.17
N LEU A 343 5.32 -20.37 4.96
CA LEU A 343 4.67 -21.67 4.78
C LEU A 343 3.96 -21.79 3.43
N MET A 344 3.26 -20.76 2.99
CA MET A 344 2.59 -20.76 1.69
C MET A 344 3.56 -20.85 0.53
N LEU A 345 4.67 -20.11 0.57
CA LEU A 345 5.71 -20.19 -0.46
C LEU A 345 6.36 -21.58 -0.50
N LEU A 346 6.72 -22.13 0.66
CA LEU A 346 7.28 -23.48 0.76
C LEU A 346 6.29 -24.57 0.30
N ALA A 347 5.02 -24.45 0.69
CA ALA A 347 3.97 -25.38 0.25
C ALA A 347 3.69 -25.29 -1.26
N ALA A 348 3.90 -24.11 -1.86
CA ALA A 348 3.81 -23.93 -3.31
C ALA A 348 5.07 -24.43 -4.05
N GLY A 349 6.08 -24.94 -3.34
CA GLY A 349 7.29 -25.51 -3.91
C GLY A 349 8.42 -24.51 -4.16
N ALA A 350 8.46 -23.40 -3.40
CA ALA A 350 9.56 -22.44 -3.47
C ALA A 350 10.92 -23.11 -3.24
N HIS A 351 11.88 -22.78 -4.10
CA HIS A 351 13.24 -23.30 -4.01
C HIS A 351 14.01 -22.65 -2.86
N VAL A 352 14.56 -23.47 -1.96
CA VAL A 352 15.37 -22.98 -0.86
C VAL A 352 16.83 -22.87 -1.31
N SER A 353 17.33 -21.66 -1.45
CA SER A 353 18.71 -21.35 -1.80
C SER A 353 19.64 -21.48 -0.59
N MET A 354 20.95 -21.57 -0.83
CA MET A 354 21.94 -21.57 0.26
C MET A 354 21.99 -20.24 1.03
N GLY A 355 21.61 -19.13 0.39
CA GLY A 355 21.45 -17.83 1.05
C GLY A 355 20.38 -17.87 2.14
N ILE A 356 19.26 -18.52 1.85
CA ILE A 356 18.14 -18.71 2.79
C ILE A 356 18.59 -19.50 4.03
N TYR A 357 19.29 -20.63 3.85
CA TYR A 357 19.85 -21.36 4.98
C TYR A 357 20.81 -20.50 5.81
N ALA A 358 21.68 -19.73 5.15
CA ALA A 358 22.65 -18.88 5.83
C ALA A 358 21.96 -17.83 6.72
N CYS A 359 20.91 -17.15 6.20
CA CYS A 359 20.14 -16.16 6.98
C CYS A 359 19.49 -16.79 8.22
N THR A 360 18.93 -17.97 8.07
CA THR A 360 18.26 -18.65 9.19
C THR A 360 19.20 -19.19 10.25
N LEU A 361 20.47 -19.49 9.90
CA LEU A 361 21.51 -19.91 10.86
C LEU A 361 21.93 -18.77 11.80
N GLN A 362 21.85 -17.51 11.37
CA GLN A 362 22.21 -16.33 12.19
C GLN A 362 21.29 -16.12 13.39
N GLY A 363 20.16 -16.79 13.42
CA GLY A 363 19.23 -16.76 14.54
C GLY A 363 18.37 -15.50 14.66
N HIS A 364 18.41 -14.63 13.65
CA HIS A 364 17.55 -13.42 13.62
C HIS A 364 16.06 -13.77 13.54
N VAL A 365 15.73 -14.91 12.93
CA VAL A 365 14.36 -15.41 12.78
C VAL A 365 14.30 -16.90 13.13
N PRO A 366 14.29 -17.25 14.43
CA PRO A 366 14.49 -18.62 14.89
C PRO A 366 13.42 -19.61 14.42
N GLU A 367 12.21 -19.15 14.16
CA GLU A 367 11.09 -20.03 13.79
C GLU A 367 11.15 -20.52 12.33
N HIS A 368 11.97 -19.93 11.47
CA HIS A 368 12.00 -20.28 10.05
C HIS A 368 12.88 -21.46 9.71
N LEU A 369 14.00 -21.66 10.44
CA LEU A 369 14.85 -22.82 10.19
C LEU A 369 14.12 -24.16 10.35
N PRO A 370 13.31 -24.38 11.41
CA PRO A 370 12.50 -25.60 11.52
C PRO A 370 11.54 -25.79 10.33
N LEU A 371 10.88 -24.74 9.88
CA LEU A 371 9.94 -24.78 8.75
C LEU A 371 10.65 -25.14 7.44
N ILE A 372 11.83 -24.55 7.21
CA ILE A 372 12.64 -24.84 6.02
C ILE A 372 13.11 -26.30 6.05
N LEU A 373 13.59 -26.78 7.19
CA LEU A 373 14.03 -28.17 7.34
C LEU A 373 12.89 -29.17 7.17
N GLU A 374 11.69 -28.84 7.64
CA GLU A 374 10.50 -29.69 7.50
C GLU A 374 10.05 -29.82 6.04
N HIS A 375 10.09 -28.73 5.27
CA HIS A 375 9.55 -28.69 3.90
C HIS A 375 10.61 -29.02 2.84
N ALA A 376 11.80 -28.46 2.94
CA ALA A 376 12.88 -28.63 1.96
C ALA A 376 13.89 -29.70 2.36
N GLY A 377 13.94 -30.06 3.65
CA GLY A 377 14.93 -31.00 4.19
C GLY A 377 16.34 -30.40 4.28
N LEU A 378 17.32 -31.26 4.51
CA LEU A 378 18.73 -30.91 4.44
C LEU A 378 19.20 -30.93 2.97
N PRO A 379 20.01 -29.95 2.55
CA PRO A 379 20.62 -29.99 1.22
C PRO A 379 21.54 -31.19 1.06
N LYS A 380 21.79 -31.64 -0.18
CA LYS A 380 22.60 -32.81 -0.48
C LYS A 380 23.90 -32.45 -1.21
N GLY A 381 24.90 -33.35 -1.11
CA GLY A 381 26.15 -33.21 -1.84
C GLY A 381 26.96 -31.98 -1.41
N ASP A 382 27.46 -31.20 -2.37
CA ASP A 382 28.31 -30.04 -2.10
C ASP A 382 27.60 -28.93 -1.36
N ARG A 383 26.29 -28.79 -1.56
CA ARG A 383 25.44 -27.83 -0.81
C ARG A 383 25.38 -28.15 0.68
N LEU A 384 25.41 -29.43 1.05
CA LEU A 384 25.47 -29.84 2.45
C LEU A 384 26.79 -29.42 3.10
N ARG A 385 27.89 -29.58 2.37
CA ARG A 385 29.22 -29.12 2.84
C ARG A 385 29.24 -27.58 3.02
N GLU A 386 28.68 -26.87 2.09
CA GLU A 386 28.55 -25.40 2.20
C GLU A 386 27.69 -25.00 3.42
N LEU A 387 26.57 -25.68 3.67
CA LEU A 387 25.75 -25.46 4.88
C LEU A 387 26.57 -25.68 6.16
N VAL A 388 27.33 -26.76 6.23
CA VAL A 388 28.20 -27.07 7.37
C VAL A 388 29.23 -25.96 7.60
N GLN A 389 29.91 -25.49 6.55
CA GLN A 389 30.86 -24.39 6.66
C GLN A 389 30.25 -23.10 7.14
N ARG A 390 29.06 -22.77 6.64
CA ARG A 390 28.28 -21.58 7.07
C ARG A 390 27.83 -21.72 8.52
N ALA A 391 27.31 -22.88 8.92
CA ALA A 391 26.90 -23.15 10.29
C ALA A 391 28.09 -22.98 11.27
N LEU A 392 29.24 -23.52 10.91
CA LEU A 392 30.47 -23.38 11.70
C LEU A 392 31.02 -21.93 11.69
N ALA A 393 30.69 -21.12 10.69
CA ALA A 393 31.01 -19.68 10.72
C ALA A 393 30.16 -18.93 11.75
N GLU A 394 28.95 -19.39 12.01
CA GLU A 394 27.96 -18.77 12.92
C GLU A 394 27.92 -19.47 14.30
N MET A 395 29.06 -19.71 14.90
CA MET A 395 29.19 -20.42 16.20
C MET A 395 28.49 -19.71 17.35
N GLN A 396 28.33 -18.37 17.28
CA GLN A 396 27.62 -17.59 18.32
C GLN A 396 26.14 -17.99 18.45
N SER A 397 25.50 -18.40 17.34
CA SER A 397 24.13 -18.90 17.31
C SER A 397 24.01 -20.43 17.36
N ALA A 398 25.09 -21.15 17.67
CA ALA A 398 25.14 -22.62 17.65
C ALA A 398 24.14 -23.27 18.62
N SER A 399 23.85 -22.63 19.73
CA SER A 399 22.80 -23.10 20.67
C SER A 399 21.42 -23.19 20.04
N PHE A 400 21.17 -22.42 18.99
CA PHE A 400 19.93 -22.39 18.25
C PHE A 400 19.92 -23.39 17.08
N TRP A 401 20.85 -23.28 16.13
CA TRP A 401 20.79 -24.07 14.90
C TRP A 401 21.25 -25.52 15.05
N LEU A 402 22.17 -25.80 15.99
CA LEU A 402 22.74 -27.14 16.15
C LEU A 402 21.70 -28.21 16.50
N PRO A 403 20.81 -28.01 17.49
CA PRO A 403 19.77 -28.97 17.80
C PRO A 403 18.85 -29.25 16.62
N LEU A 404 18.54 -28.21 15.83
CA LEU A 404 17.63 -28.33 14.69
C LEU A 404 18.27 -29.16 13.56
N LEU A 405 19.52 -28.86 13.20
CA LEU A 405 20.22 -29.60 12.15
C LEU A 405 20.46 -31.06 12.53
N LEU A 406 20.88 -31.32 13.77
CA LEU A 406 21.09 -32.68 14.25
C LEU A 406 19.79 -33.47 14.35
N LYS A 407 18.70 -32.87 14.85
CA LYS A 407 17.38 -33.50 14.87
C LYS A 407 16.84 -33.77 13.47
N ALA A 408 17.10 -32.88 12.52
CA ALA A 408 16.76 -33.06 11.11
C ALA A 408 17.59 -34.18 10.42
N GLY A 409 18.54 -34.80 11.11
CA GLY A 409 19.31 -35.92 10.60
C GLY A 409 20.64 -35.55 9.94
N MET A 410 21.16 -34.35 10.20
CA MET A 410 22.52 -34.01 9.77
C MET A 410 23.51 -34.98 10.40
N ASP A 411 24.45 -35.52 9.58
CA ASP A 411 25.53 -36.34 10.07
C ASP A 411 26.44 -35.52 10.99
N PRO A 412 26.52 -35.84 12.29
CA PRO A 412 27.33 -35.08 13.24
C PRO A 412 28.82 -35.14 12.88
N MET A 413 29.26 -36.16 12.15
CA MET A 413 30.66 -36.26 11.72
C MET A 413 31.07 -35.12 10.76
N LEU A 414 30.15 -34.54 10.04
CA LEU A 414 30.41 -33.37 9.18
C LEU A 414 30.69 -32.10 9.99
N LEU A 415 30.09 -31.97 11.17
CA LEU A 415 30.26 -30.86 12.11
C LEU A 415 31.47 -31.10 13.05
N LEU A 416 32.01 -32.30 13.11
CA LEU A 416 33.13 -32.66 13.97
C LEU A 416 34.45 -32.15 13.35
N GLN A 417 34.66 -30.84 13.49
CA GLN A 417 35.85 -30.12 13.05
C GLN A 417 36.50 -29.39 14.25
N ASP A 418 37.74 -29.04 14.13
CA ASP A 418 38.50 -28.37 15.19
C ASP A 418 37.77 -27.13 15.69
N LYS A 419 37.17 -26.34 14.78
CA LYS A 419 36.41 -25.13 15.12
C LYS A 419 35.23 -25.42 16.05
N MET A 420 34.46 -26.51 15.83
CA MET A 420 33.39 -26.91 16.73
C MET A 420 33.91 -27.27 18.12
N LEU A 421 35.04 -27.97 18.17
CA LEU A 421 35.64 -28.40 19.44
C LEU A 421 36.28 -27.25 20.20
N GLU A 422 36.84 -26.25 19.49
CA GLU A 422 37.55 -25.11 20.07
C GLU A 422 36.60 -23.96 20.50
N GLU A 423 35.65 -23.61 19.67
CA GLU A 423 34.82 -22.39 19.83
C GLU A 423 33.47 -22.63 20.49
N ALA A 424 32.89 -23.84 20.42
CA ALA A 424 31.55 -24.08 20.95
C ALA A 424 31.46 -23.83 22.47
N GLU A 425 30.40 -23.18 22.92
CA GLU A 425 30.12 -23.05 24.35
C GLU A 425 30.03 -24.43 25.03
N SER A 426 30.37 -24.53 26.33
CA SER A 426 30.39 -25.78 27.08
C SER A 426 29.08 -26.58 26.97
N ARG A 427 27.94 -25.92 27.04
CA ARG A 427 26.61 -26.58 26.91
C ARG A 427 26.31 -27.04 25.50
N VAL A 428 26.75 -26.27 24.48
CA VAL A 428 26.58 -26.63 23.05
C VAL A 428 27.44 -27.83 22.73
N LEU A 429 28.70 -27.83 23.18
CA LEU A 429 29.63 -28.93 22.99
C LEU A 429 29.14 -30.20 23.68
N ASN A 430 28.67 -30.11 24.91
CA ASN A 430 28.05 -31.24 25.61
C ASN A 430 26.83 -31.81 24.89
N PHE A 431 25.99 -30.95 24.34
CA PHE A 431 24.84 -31.39 23.55
C PHE A 431 25.28 -32.08 22.25
N PHE A 432 26.28 -31.50 21.55
CA PHE A 432 26.82 -32.06 20.32
C PHE A 432 27.42 -33.48 20.52
N LEU A 433 28.16 -33.66 21.61
CA LEU A 433 28.79 -34.94 21.94
C LEU A 433 27.77 -36.07 22.17
N GLU A 434 26.52 -35.77 22.54
CA GLU A 434 25.47 -36.80 22.66
C GLU A 434 25.07 -37.42 21.29
N PHE A 435 25.46 -36.79 20.19
CA PHE A 435 25.18 -37.30 18.84
C PHE A 435 26.34 -38.07 18.23
N ILE A 436 27.43 -38.26 18.96
CA ILE A 436 28.68 -38.85 18.46
C ILE A 436 29.15 -39.98 19.36
N ASN A 437 29.87 -40.92 18.77
CA ASN A 437 30.61 -41.90 19.53
C ASN A 437 32.00 -41.31 19.91
N TRP A 438 32.11 -40.73 21.10
CA TRP A 438 33.34 -40.05 21.56
C TRP A 438 34.54 -40.96 21.74
N LYS A 439 34.35 -42.31 21.66
CA LYS A 439 35.47 -43.27 21.63
C LYS A 439 36.24 -43.30 20.30
N THR A 440 35.67 -42.76 19.25
CA THR A 440 36.29 -42.71 17.92
C THR A 440 37.11 -41.45 17.68
N PHE A 441 37.33 -40.63 18.71
CA PHE A 441 38.08 -39.41 18.58
C PHE A 441 39.58 -39.66 18.32
N SER A 442 40.15 -38.83 17.45
CA SER A 442 41.56 -38.80 17.20
C SER A 442 42.36 -38.24 18.41
N SER A 443 43.64 -38.50 18.48
CA SER A 443 44.51 -37.93 19.50
C SER A 443 44.52 -36.42 19.51
N ALA A 444 44.40 -35.77 18.34
CA ALA A 444 44.31 -34.31 18.20
C ALA A 444 42.98 -33.76 18.83
N MET A 445 41.84 -34.37 18.54
CA MET A 445 40.57 -33.99 19.12
C MET A 445 40.53 -34.14 20.65
N LEU A 446 41.11 -35.24 21.17
CA LEU A 446 41.26 -35.45 22.61
C LEU A 446 42.15 -34.41 23.25
N HIS A 447 43.21 -33.97 22.55
CA HIS A 447 44.09 -32.91 23.01
C HIS A 447 43.33 -31.57 23.13
N ILE A 448 42.53 -31.17 22.14
CA ILE A 448 41.70 -29.96 22.20
C ILE A 448 40.76 -30.00 23.39
N LEU A 449 40.04 -31.10 23.58
CA LEU A 449 39.10 -31.27 24.69
C LEU A 449 39.79 -31.27 26.06
N SER A 450 40.97 -31.89 26.16
CA SER A 450 41.73 -31.88 27.43
C SER A 450 42.25 -30.49 27.77
N HIS A 451 42.69 -29.72 26.78
CA HIS A 451 43.11 -28.33 26.95
C HIS A 451 41.96 -27.46 27.43
N ARG A 452 40.82 -27.53 26.77
CA ARG A 452 39.59 -26.78 27.17
C ARG A 452 39.10 -27.15 28.56
N ARG A 453 39.25 -28.42 28.95
CA ARG A 453 38.93 -28.86 30.32
C ARG A 453 39.89 -28.26 31.33
N ALA A 454 41.18 -28.22 31.02
CA ALA A 454 42.21 -27.62 31.87
C ALA A 454 42.03 -26.11 32.06
N ASP A 455 41.64 -25.41 30.98
CA ASP A 455 41.40 -23.95 31.00
C ASP A 455 40.00 -23.58 31.57
N GLY A 456 39.19 -24.57 31.93
CA GLY A 456 37.85 -24.34 32.45
C GLY A 456 36.81 -23.82 31.42
N THR A 457 37.18 -23.80 30.13
CA THR A 457 36.25 -23.36 29.05
C THR A 457 35.24 -24.42 28.66
N TRP A 458 35.45 -25.66 29.09
CA TRP A 458 34.52 -26.77 28.90
C TRP A 458 34.44 -27.64 30.16
N THR A 459 33.19 -27.87 30.60
CA THR A 459 32.88 -28.77 31.72
C THR A 459 32.11 -29.99 31.16
N PRO A 460 32.79 -31.15 31.00
CA PRO A 460 32.16 -32.36 30.44
C PRO A 460 31.07 -32.90 31.38
N ARG A 461 30.04 -33.50 30.81
CA ARG A 461 29.07 -34.31 31.59
C ARG A 461 29.74 -35.56 32.09
N LYS A 462 29.39 -36.04 33.29
CA LYS A 462 30.01 -37.19 33.97
C LYS A 462 30.06 -38.46 33.10
N HIS A 463 29.02 -38.72 32.29
CA HIS A 463 28.96 -39.91 31.46
C HIS A 463 29.96 -39.91 30.27
N PHE A 464 30.49 -38.76 29.86
CA PHE A 464 31.53 -38.72 28.82
C PHE A 464 32.86 -39.26 29.28
N GLU A 465 33.04 -39.47 30.57
CA GLU A 465 34.24 -40.09 31.15
C GLU A 465 34.23 -41.64 30.98
N PHE A 466 33.06 -42.20 30.68
CA PHE A 466 32.87 -43.65 30.56
C PHE A 466 32.65 -44.08 29.10
N VAL A 467 32.59 -45.42 28.91
CA VAL A 467 32.22 -46.01 27.61
C VAL A 467 30.76 -45.67 27.31
N PRO A 468 30.40 -45.22 26.08
CA PRO A 468 29.01 -44.95 25.72
C PRO A 468 28.14 -46.16 26.03
N ALA A 469 26.97 -45.91 26.62
CA ALA A 469 25.98 -46.96 26.90
C ALA A 469 25.52 -47.62 25.58
N LEU A 470 25.22 -48.88 25.61
CA LEU A 470 24.70 -49.63 24.44
C LEU A 470 23.44 -48.97 23.85
N THR A 471 22.59 -48.47 24.72
CA THR A 471 21.38 -47.73 24.31
C THR A 471 21.72 -46.49 23.49
N HIS A 472 22.77 -45.77 23.86
CA HIS A 472 23.25 -44.60 23.10
C HIS A 472 23.77 -45.03 21.71
N LEU A 473 24.61 -46.08 21.64
CA LEU A 473 25.14 -46.59 20.38
C LEU A 473 24.03 -47.12 19.46
N CYS A 474 23.00 -47.81 20.04
CA CYS A 474 21.83 -48.23 19.29
C CYS A 474 21.01 -47.03 18.72
N ARG A 475 20.85 -45.96 19.51
CA ARG A 475 20.19 -44.73 19.05
C ARG A 475 20.90 -44.16 17.81
N LEU A 476 22.22 -44.04 17.85
CA LEU A 476 23.03 -43.56 16.74
C LEU A 476 22.89 -44.45 15.51
N ALA A 477 22.93 -45.76 15.68
CA ALA A 477 22.81 -46.74 14.59
C ALA A 477 21.40 -46.68 13.92
N VAL A 478 20.34 -46.60 14.71
CA VAL A 478 18.97 -46.49 14.18
C VAL A 478 18.80 -45.19 13.41
N ARG A 479 19.27 -44.05 13.93
CA ARG A 479 19.19 -42.76 13.23
C ARG A 479 19.96 -42.80 11.91
N ALA A 480 21.15 -43.38 11.88
CA ALA A 480 21.92 -43.52 10.66
C ALA A 480 21.19 -44.39 9.60
N SER A 481 20.46 -45.39 10.03
CA SER A 481 19.69 -46.25 9.12
C SER A 481 18.38 -45.60 8.61
N VAL A 482 17.76 -44.75 9.40
CA VAL A 482 16.53 -44.03 9.01
C VAL A 482 16.84 -42.95 7.95
N GLY A 483 17.98 -42.27 8.07
CA GLY A 483 18.41 -41.24 7.14
C GLY A 483 17.79 -39.87 7.38
N SER A 484 18.42 -38.83 6.80
CA SER A 484 18.06 -37.43 7.00
C SER A 484 16.68 -37.06 6.46
N ASP A 485 16.29 -37.62 5.31
CA ASP A 485 15.04 -37.24 4.64
C ASP A 485 13.79 -37.62 5.47
N ALA A 486 13.87 -38.73 6.20
CA ALA A 486 12.80 -39.19 7.09
C ALA A 486 12.84 -38.43 8.44
N LEU A 487 14.02 -38.15 8.97
CA LEU A 487 14.21 -37.48 10.25
C LEU A 487 13.85 -35.96 10.20
N CYS A 488 13.96 -35.31 9.03
CA CYS A 488 13.50 -33.93 8.82
C CYS A 488 12.00 -33.77 9.04
N LYS A 489 11.20 -34.81 8.79
CA LYS A 489 9.74 -34.80 8.94
C LYS A 489 9.36 -35.22 10.35
N CYS A 490 9.01 -34.27 11.23
CA CYS A 490 8.55 -34.59 12.59
C CYS A 490 7.41 -35.61 12.61
N SER A 491 6.51 -35.55 11.63
CA SER A 491 5.41 -36.49 11.46
C SER A 491 5.86 -37.91 11.18
N PHE A 492 7.03 -38.17 10.57
CA PHE A 492 7.49 -39.52 10.26
C PHE A 492 7.82 -40.31 11.52
N VAL A 493 8.59 -39.74 12.45
CA VAL A 493 8.94 -40.45 13.69
C VAL A 493 7.70 -40.69 14.56
N GLN A 494 6.73 -39.75 14.56
CA GLN A 494 5.46 -39.88 15.27
C GLN A 494 4.56 -40.98 14.68
N GLN A 495 4.70 -41.28 13.39
CA GLN A 495 3.96 -42.34 12.71
C GLN A 495 4.61 -43.73 12.83
N LEU A 496 5.84 -43.79 13.37
CA LEU A 496 6.45 -45.09 13.62
C LEU A 496 5.61 -45.91 14.62
N PRO A 497 5.39 -47.19 14.35
CA PRO A 497 4.61 -48.06 15.23
C PRO A 497 5.42 -48.47 16.47
N VAL A 498 5.92 -47.50 17.19
CA VAL A 498 6.71 -47.67 18.42
C VAL A 498 6.18 -46.76 19.52
N PRO A 499 6.34 -47.10 20.81
CA PRO A 499 5.89 -46.28 21.92
C PRO A 499 6.44 -44.86 21.84
N THR A 500 5.65 -43.86 22.31
CA THR A 500 6.01 -42.45 22.30
C THR A 500 7.37 -42.16 22.97
N LEU A 501 7.66 -42.88 24.06
CA LEU A 501 8.95 -42.80 24.75
C LEU A 501 10.13 -43.18 23.83
N LEU A 502 9.94 -44.11 22.91
CA LEU A 502 10.97 -44.52 21.95
C LEU A 502 11.04 -43.52 20.77
N GLN A 503 9.92 -42.90 20.40
CA GLN A 503 9.88 -41.81 19.43
C GLN A 503 10.65 -40.62 19.96
N ASP A 504 10.42 -40.20 21.21
CA ASP A 504 11.14 -39.13 21.88
C ASP A 504 12.65 -39.42 21.98
N TYR A 505 12.98 -40.69 22.30
CA TYR A 505 14.36 -41.14 22.37
C TYR A 505 15.07 -41.06 21.01
N LEU A 506 14.40 -41.45 19.92
CA LEU A 506 14.95 -41.33 18.56
C LEU A 506 15.11 -39.90 18.10
N GLN A 507 14.27 -38.98 18.57
CA GLN A 507 14.35 -37.54 18.29
C GLN A 507 15.33 -36.80 19.21
N PHE A 508 15.95 -37.47 20.18
CA PHE A 508 16.76 -36.83 21.22
C PHE A 508 15.97 -35.79 22.03
N SER A 509 14.65 -35.95 22.15
CA SER A 509 13.81 -35.06 22.95
C SER A 509 14.11 -35.15 24.44
N ASP A 510 14.70 -36.27 24.88
CA ASP A 510 15.23 -36.51 26.22
C ASP A 510 16.51 -35.71 26.54
N ILE A 511 17.16 -35.12 25.51
CA ILE A 511 18.39 -34.35 25.70
C ILE A 511 18.09 -32.86 25.58
N SER A 512 18.18 -32.15 26.69
CA SER A 512 18.00 -30.70 26.74
C SER A 512 19.34 -29.94 26.68
N LEU A 513 19.36 -28.85 25.93
CA LEU A 513 20.45 -27.85 25.99
C LEU A 513 20.50 -27.18 27.38
N ALA A 514 19.35 -27.13 28.09
CA ALA A 514 19.22 -26.46 29.38
C ALA A 514 19.72 -27.28 30.58
N TYR A 515 20.27 -28.47 30.37
CA TYR A 515 20.76 -29.31 31.46
C TYR A 515 21.91 -28.61 32.18
N THR A 516 21.61 -27.95 33.30
CA THR A 516 22.60 -27.53 34.29
C THR A 516 23.26 -28.75 34.93
N ALA A 517 24.56 -28.65 35.18
CA ALA A 517 25.32 -29.65 35.87
C ALA A 517 24.64 -30.04 37.20
N GLY A 518 24.12 -31.23 37.27
CA GLY A 518 23.73 -31.89 38.50
C GLY A 518 24.84 -32.81 38.98
#